data_adcc4ab1cb1d0896ce0b345c0c19eff1
#
_entry.id   adcc4ab1cb1d0896ce0b345c0c19eff1
#
_cell.length_a   1.000
_cell.length_b   1.000
_cell.length_c   1.000
_cell.angle_alpha   90.00
_cell.angle_beta   90.00
_cell.angle_gamma   90.00
#
_symmetry.space_group_name_H-M   'P 1'
#
loop_
_entity.id
_entity.type
_entity.pdbx_description
1 polymer ?
#
loop_
_entity_poly.entity_id
_entity_poly.type
_entity_poly.pdbx_seq_one_letter_code
_entity_poly.pdbx_strand_id
1 'polypeptide(L)'
;HIEMLINWSDESPAGSAVGGFIPYLDVTATIVAKNGNLEIAKLTPHINIIDNFHYAQNIKLPGAIDEIYKVTIIIDPPSDGELGIHYDWKERYGSLLDQKVFTYTNLSFEEIALKSRR
;
A
#
# COMPACT_ATOMS: atom_id res chain seq x y z
N HIS A 1 6.87 10.16 4.39
CA HIS A 1 7.09 8.83 3.81
C HIS A 1 5.99 7.89 4.25
N ILE A 2 5.27 7.31 3.30
CA ILE A 2 4.26 6.27 3.56
C ILE A 2 4.84 4.94 3.15
N GLU A 3 4.68 3.92 3.99
CA GLU A 3 5.08 2.55 3.72
C GLU A 3 3.94 1.58 3.99
N MET A 4 3.82 0.57 3.15
CA MET A 4 2.90 -0.54 3.35
C MET A 4 3.58 -1.87 3.06
N LEU A 5 3.52 -2.77 4.02
CA LEU A 5 3.92 -4.15 3.83
C LEU A 5 2.71 -4.95 3.38
N ILE A 6 2.79 -5.51 2.19
CA ILE A 6 1.70 -6.30 1.62
C ILE A 6 2.26 -7.65 1.22
N ASN A 7 1.92 -8.66 1.98
CA ASN A 7 2.48 -10.00 1.86
C ASN A 7 1.35 -11.03 1.84
N TRP A 8 1.66 -12.21 1.30
CA TRP A 8 0.72 -13.33 1.35
C TRP A 8 0.44 -13.74 2.79
N SER A 9 -0.84 -13.86 3.14
CA SER A 9 -1.25 -14.35 4.45
C SER A 9 -1.22 -15.89 4.50
N ASP A 10 -1.34 -16.44 5.69
CA ASP A 10 -1.47 -17.89 5.90
C ASP A 10 -2.83 -18.44 5.42
N GLU A 11 -3.79 -17.57 5.18
CA GLU A 11 -5.10 -17.91 4.61
C GLU A 11 -5.10 -17.89 3.07
N SER A 12 -3.97 -17.58 2.46
CA SER A 12 -3.85 -17.53 1.00
C SER A 12 -3.97 -18.91 0.38
N PRO A 13 -4.41 -19.02 -0.90
CA PRO A 13 -4.53 -20.31 -1.57
C PRO A 13 -3.23 -21.11 -1.57
N ALA A 14 -3.36 -22.42 -1.65
CA ALA A 14 -2.21 -23.33 -1.73
C ALA A 14 -1.30 -22.93 -2.91
N GLY A 15 0.01 -22.96 -2.69
CA GLY A 15 0.99 -22.52 -3.67
C GLY A 15 1.40 -21.07 -3.57
N SER A 16 0.69 -20.27 -2.77
CA SER A 16 1.15 -18.92 -2.44
C SER A 16 2.28 -18.98 -1.42
N ALA A 17 3.26 -18.12 -1.57
CA ALA A 17 4.41 -18.04 -0.66
C ALA A 17 4.02 -17.26 0.59
N VAL A 18 3.51 -17.92 1.61
CA VAL A 18 3.11 -17.29 2.89
C VAL A 18 4.23 -16.39 3.42
N GLY A 19 3.88 -15.15 3.74
CA GLY A 19 4.85 -14.14 4.17
C GLY A 19 5.62 -13.47 3.04
N GLY A 20 5.50 -13.95 1.80
CA GLY A 20 6.18 -13.38 0.65
C GLY A 20 5.53 -12.09 0.15
N PHE A 21 6.34 -11.20 -0.38
CA PHE A 21 5.89 -9.96 -0.98
C PHE A 21 5.00 -10.21 -2.21
N ILE A 22 3.93 -9.43 -2.34
CA ILE A 22 3.02 -9.51 -3.49
C ILE A 22 3.41 -8.41 -4.50
N PRO A 23 4.02 -8.75 -5.63
CA PRO A 23 4.46 -7.77 -6.61
C PRO A 23 3.33 -7.25 -7.50
N TYR A 24 3.60 -6.13 -8.17
CA TYR A 24 2.74 -5.52 -9.19
C TYR A 24 1.35 -5.09 -8.72
N LEU A 25 1.15 -4.89 -7.44
CA LEU A 25 -0.07 -4.28 -6.94
C LEU A 25 -0.10 -2.79 -7.30
N ASP A 26 -1.29 -2.29 -7.58
CA ASP A 26 -1.52 -0.85 -7.76
C ASP A 26 -2.00 -0.28 -6.43
N VAL A 27 -1.12 0.43 -5.73
CA VAL A 27 -1.38 0.94 -4.39
C VAL A 27 -1.46 2.46 -4.44
N THR A 28 -2.62 3.01 -4.13
CA THR A 28 -2.86 4.46 -4.14
C THR A 28 -3.25 4.91 -2.75
N ALA A 29 -2.57 5.94 -2.26
CA ALA A 29 -2.90 6.61 -1.00
C ALA A 29 -3.50 7.98 -1.28
N THR A 30 -4.63 8.27 -0.67
CA THR A 30 -5.25 9.60 -0.69
C THR A 30 -5.21 10.16 0.71
N ILE A 31 -4.54 11.28 0.90
CA ILE A 31 -4.40 11.98 2.17
C ILE A 31 -5.26 13.24 2.12
N VAL A 32 -6.22 13.36 3.02
CA VAL A 32 -7.15 14.49 3.06
C VAL A 32 -6.98 15.25 4.36
N ALA A 33 -6.70 16.56 4.23
CA ALA A 33 -6.65 17.47 5.36
C ALA A 33 -8.07 17.87 5.81
N LYS A 34 -8.18 18.33 7.04
CA LYS A 34 -9.47 18.76 7.60
C LYS A 34 -10.12 19.87 6.76
N ASN A 35 -9.34 20.74 6.12
CA ASN A 35 -9.85 21.81 5.27
C ASN A 35 -10.30 21.34 3.88
N GLY A 36 -10.20 20.05 3.58
CA GLY A 36 -10.58 19.47 2.30
C GLY A 36 -9.47 19.36 1.26
N ASN A 37 -8.31 19.95 1.49
CA ASN A 37 -7.17 19.77 0.60
C ASN A 37 -6.71 18.32 0.63
N LEU A 38 -6.26 17.81 -0.52
CA LEU A 38 -5.84 16.42 -0.63
C LEU A 38 -4.54 16.26 -1.40
N GLU A 39 -3.84 15.18 -1.10
CA GLU A 39 -2.68 14.67 -1.84
C GLU A 39 -2.95 13.23 -2.24
N ILE A 40 -2.67 12.90 -3.49
CA ILE A 40 -2.79 11.54 -3.99
C ILE A 40 -1.39 11.04 -4.34
N ALA A 41 -1.02 9.89 -3.80
CA ALA A 41 0.29 9.30 -4.05
C ALA A 41 0.15 7.85 -4.49
N LYS A 42 0.84 7.48 -5.57
CA LYS A 42 0.96 6.09 -5.99
C LYS A 42 2.20 5.50 -5.32
N LEU A 43 2.01 4.45 -4.53
CA LEU A 43 3.10 3.77 -3.86
C LEU A 43 3.75 2.76 -4.81
N THR A 44 5.07 2.74 -4.81
CA THR A 44 5.86 1.85 -5.65
C THR A 44 6.70 0.90 -4.80
N PRO A 45 7.10 -0.27 -5.35
CA PRO A 45 7.95 -1.19 -4.61
C PRO A 45 9.30 -0.59 -4.27
N HIS A 46 9.71 -0.73 -3.03
CA HIS A 46 11.01 -0.29 -2.52
C HIS A 46 11.68 -1.44 -1.78
N ILE A 47 13.01 -1.42 -1.79
CA ILE A 47 13.83 -2.33 -1.00
C ILE A 47 14.84 -1.52 -0.21
N ASN A 48 15.13 -1.94 1.01
CA ASN A 48 16.24 -1.39 1.78
C ASN A 48 17.06 -2.51 2.43
N ILE A 49 18.09 -2.13 3.18
CA ILE A 49 19.06 -3.09 3.73
C ILE A 49 18.43 -3.99 4.81
N ILE A 50 17.51 -3.47 5.58
CA ILE A 50 16.97 -4.14 6.77
C ILE A 50 15.60 -4.75 6.50
N ASP A 51 14.74 -4.02 5.78
CA ASP A 51 13.37 -4.43 5.55
C ASP A 51 13.23 -5.20 4.24
N ASN A 52 12.21 -6.04 4.19
CA ASN A 52 11.79 -6.69 2.95
C ASN A 52 11.22 -5.67 1.96
N PHE A 53 10.89 -6.13 0.75
CA PHE A 53 10.16 -5.30 -0.20
C PHE A 53 8.88 -4.75 0.44
N HIS A 54 8.61 -3.49 0.16
CA HIS A 54 7.41 -2.80 0.62
C HIS A 54 6.98 -1.77 -0.41
N TYR A 55 5.73 -1.37 -0.36
CA TYR A 55 5.21 -0.28 -1.18
C TYR A 55 5.38 1.03 -0.43
N ALA A 56 6.01 2.02 -1.06
CA ALA A 56 6.33 3.27 -0.40
C ALA A 56 6.31 4.46 -1.36
N GLN A 57 6.13 5.64 -0.80
CA GLN A 57 6.31 6.91 -1.50
C GLN A 57 6.55 8.04 -0.51
N ASN A 58 7.34 9.00 -0.92
CA ASN A 58 7.43 10.27 -0.21
C ASN A 58 6.20 11.12 -0.54
N ILE A 59 5.60 11.70 0.46
CA ILE A 59 4.41 12.52 0.29
C ILE A 59 4.64 13.90 0.87
N LYS A 60 3.89 14.87 0.34
CA LYS A 60 3.76 16.20 0.92
C LYS A 60 2.39 16.29 1.59
N LEU A 61 2.35 16.71 2.85
CA LEU A 61 1.07 16.91 3.52
C LEU A 61 0.28 18.03 2.84
N PRO A 62 -1.00 17.82 2.53
CA PRO A 62 -1.82 18.82 1.85
C PRO A 62 -2.28 19.98 2.73
N GLY A 63 -1.93 19.96 4.00
CA GLY A 63 -2.24 21.01 4.97
C GLY A 63 -1.11 21.18 5.96
N ALA A 64 -1.41 21.77 7.11
CA ALA A 64 -0.43 22.04 8.16
C ALA A 64 0.02 20.74 8.85
N ILE A 65 1.22 20.77 9.43
CA ILE A 65 1.80 19.65 10.17
C ILE A 65 0.93 19.23 11.36
N ASP A 66 0.31 20.19 12.02
CA ASP A 66 -0.50 19.98 13.21
C ASP A 66 -1.99 19.68 12.94
N GLU A 67 -2.36 19.56 11.66
CA GLU A 67 -3.72 19.17 11.28
C GLU A 67 -3.99 17.70 11.52
N ILE A 68 -5.28 17.37 11.57
CA ILE A 68 -5.77 15.99 11.58
C ILE A 68 -6.08 15.55 10.16
N TYR A 69 -5.68 14.35 9.82
CA TYR A 69 -5.76 13.82 8.47
C TYR A 69 -6.58 12.54 8.40
N LYS A 70 -7.14 12.31 7.23
CA LYS A 70 -7.75 11.04 6.83
C LYS A 70 -6.93 10.45 5.69
N VAL A 71 -6.58 9.17 5.80
CA VAL A 71 -5.85 8.45 4.75
C VAL A 71 -6.70 7.28 4.26
N THR A 72 -6.87 7.20 2.95
CA THR A 72 -7.51 6.07 2.30
C THR A 72 -6.48 5.37 1.42
N ILE A 73 -6.32 4.08 1.63
CA ILE A 73 -5.43 3.24 0.83
C ILE A 73 -6.28 2.32 -0.03
N ILE A 74 -6.06 2.38 -1.34
CA ILE A 74 -6.72 1.50 -2.30
C ILE A 74 -5.66 0.59 -2.90
N ILE A 75 -5.88 -0.72 -2.78
CA ILE A 75 -4.98 -1.73 -3.33
C ILE A 75 -5.73 -2.47 -4.43
N ASP A 76 -5.30 -2.27 -5.67
CA ASP A 76 -5.83 -2.99 -6.81
C ASP A 76 -4.93 -4.14 -7.21
N PRO A 77 -5.50 -5.25 -7.70
CA PRO A 77 -4.69 -6.37 -8.17
C PRO A 77 -3.85 -5.99 -9.38
N PRO A 78 -2.80 -6.76 -9.70
CA PRO A 78 -2.00 -6.51 -10.89
C PRO A 78 -2.85 -6.52 -12.15
N SER A 79 -2.48 -5.68 -13.12
CA SER A 79 -3.10 -5.70 -14.45
C SER A 79 -2.82 -7.03 -15.15
N ASP A 80 -3.70 -7.39 -16.09
CA ASP A 80 -3.51 -8.61 -16.88
C ASP A 80 -2.13 -8.63 -17.53
N GLY A 81 -1.40 -9.72 -17.30
CA GLY A 81 -0.07 -9.92 -17.86
C GLY A 81 1.08 -9.34 -17.05
N GLU A 82 0.83 -8.49 -16.04
CA GLU A 82 1.90 -7.99 -15.18
C GLU A 82 2.43 -9.06 -14.24
N LEU A 83 1.55 -9.86 -13.66
CA LEU A 83 1.92 -10.99 -12.81
C LEU A 83 1.58 -12.29 -13.55
N GLY A 84 2.60 -13.07 -13.84
CA GLY A 84 2.40 -14.38 -14.45
C GLY A 84 1.70 -15.35 -13.49
N ILE A 85 0.61 -15.92 -13.95
CA ILE A 85 -0.16 -16.91 -13.19
C ILE A 85 -0.31 -18.15 -14.08
N HIS A 86 0.07 -19.31 -13.55
CA HIS A 86 -0.07 -20.55 -14.27
C HIS A 86 -1.55 -20.87 -14.53
N TYR A 87 -1.83 -21.44 -15.68
CA TYR A 87 -3.19 -21.73 -16.12
C TYR A 87 -3.97 -22.62 -15.14
N ASP A 88 -3.34 -23.67 -14.62
CA ASP A 88 -3.94 -24.59 -13.66
C ASP A 88 -4.33 -23.88 -12.35
N TRP A 89 -3.51 -22.97 -11.89
CA TRP A 89 -3.79 -22.15 -10.71
C TRP A 89 -5.01 -21.26 -10.94
N LYS A 90 -5.02 -20.54 -12.09
CA LYS A 90 -6.11 -19.65 -12.46
C LYS A 90 -7.43 -20.40 -12.63
N GLU A 91 -7.39 -21.58 -13.24
CA GLU A 91 -8.58 -22.42 -13.45
C GLU A 91 -9.16 -22.89 -12.12
N ARG A 92 -8.31 -23.24 -11.16
CA ARG A 92 -8.73 -23.77 -9.85
C ARG A 92 -9.22 -22.69 -8.90
N TYR A 93 -8.56 -21.55 -8.85
CA TYR A 93 -8.82 -20.50 -7.87
C TYR A 93 -9.42 -19.21 -8.45
N GLY A 94 -9.47 -19.07 -9.76
CA GLY A 94 -9.99 -17.89 -10.44
C GLY A 94 -9.15 -16.64 -10.23
N SER A 95 -9.75 -15.58 -9.70
CA SER A 95 -9.04 -14.34 -9.43
C SER A 95 -8.07 -14.51 -8.24
N LEU A 96 -6.83 -14.08 -8.43
CA LEU A 96 -5.80 -14.14 -7.40
C LEU A 96 -6.09 -13.17 -6.25
N LEU A 97 -6.49 -11.95 -6.59
CA LEU A 97 -6.64 -10.85 -5.65
C LEU A 97 -7.86 -10.01 -6.02
N ASP A 98 -8.51 -9.45 -4.99
CA ASP A 98 -9.59 -8.47 -5.14
C ASP A 98 -9.11 -7.12 -4.66
N GLN A 99 -9.78 -6.05 -5.12
CA GLN A 99 -9.54 -4.71 -4.62
C GLN A 99 -9.77 -4.66 -3.10
N LYS A 100 -8.85 -4.01 -2.39
CA LYS A 100 -8.97 -3.74 -0.96
C LYS A 100 -8.92 -2.24 -0.71
N VAL A 101 -9.75 -1.77 0.21
CA VAL A 101 -9.80 -0.35 0.60
C VAL A 101 -9.69 -0.26 2.11
N PHE A 102 -8.72 0.51 2.58
CA PHE A 102 -8.51 0.77 4.01
C PHE A 102 -8.61 2.27 4.26
N THR A 103 -9.35 2.65 5.30
CA THR A 103 -9.53 4.04 5.67
C THR A 103 -9.11 4.25 7.11
N TYR A 104 -8.29 5.27 7.32
CA TYR A 104 -7.79 5.66 8.64
C TYR A 104 -8.17 7.12 8.88
N THR A 105 -8.82 7.39 10.00
CA THR A 105 -9.31 8.71 10.36
C THR A 105 -8.60 9.24 11.60
N ASN A 106 -8.71 10.55 11.82
CA ASN A 106 -8.17 11.24 13.00
C ASN A 106 -6.66 11.01 13.19
N LEU A 107 -5.91 10.98 12.09
CA LEU A 107 -4.47 10.78 12.12
C LEU A 107 -3.73 12.08 12.36
N SER A 108 -2.76 12.05 13.27
CA SER A 108 -1.81 13.15 13.51
C SER A 108 -0.43 12.73 13.05
N PHE A 109 0.20 13.54 12.21
CA PHE A 109 1.54 13.27 11.69
C PHE A 109 2.60 14.22 12.25
N GLU A 110 2.23 15.09 13.17
CA GLU A 110 3.12 16.14 13.67
C GLU A 110 4.44 15.58 14.21
N GLU A 111 4.36 14.60 15.10
CA GLU A 111 5.56 13.99 15.68
C GLU A 111 6.43 13.32 14.62
N ILE A 112 5.82 12.56 13.72
CA ILE A 112 6.54 11.83 12.67
C ILE A 112 7.16 12.81 11.66
N ALA A 113 6.44 13.86 11.29
CA ALA A 113 6.90 14.85 10.32
C ALA A 113 8.09 15.66 10.83
N LEU A 114 8.21 15.82 12.14
CA LEU A 114 9.30 16.56 12.78
C LEU A 114 10.52 15.70 13.09
N LYS A 115 10.42 14.38 12.99
CA LYS A 115 11.57 13.50 13.21
C LYS A 115 12.60 13.68 12.11
N SER A 116 13.87 13.77 12.50
CA SER A 116 14.96 13.78 11.52
C SER A 116 15.06 12.41 10.85
N ARG A 117 15.32 12.42 9.57
CA ARG A 117 15.59 11.20 8.80
C ARG A 117 17.00 10.69 9.12
N ARG A 118 17.11 9.41 9.23
CA ARG A 118 18.40 8.74 9.40
C ARG A 118 18.90 8.21 8.07
#